data_33b0bbc10f39d48292d742c5444d9e49
#
_entry.id   33b0bbc10f39d48292d742c5444d9e49
#
_cell.length_a   1.000
_cell.length_b   1.000
_cell.length_c   1.000
_cell.angle_alpha   90.00
_cell.angle_beta   90.00
_cell.angle_gamma   90.00
#
_symmetry.space_group_name_H-M   'P 1'
#
loop_
_entity.id
_entity.type
_entity.pdbx_description
1 polymer ?
#
loop_
_entity_poly.entity_id
_entity_poly.type
_entity_poly.pdbx_seq_one_letter_code
_entity_poly.pdbx_strand_id
1 'polypeptide(L)'
;MVYGHRRNPEGYAEALSAFDAWLGDFLPKLGQEDVVLITADHGCDPCYQATTDHTREYVPLLVLGKAVKPGSLGTRSTFADIAATVTELLGVSYETPGTSFAKEILK
;
A
#
# COMPACT_ATOMS: atom_id res chain seq x y z
N MET A 1 6.26 -9.92 7.49
CA MET A 1 6.79 -9.51 8.80
C MET A 1 7.89 -10.42 9.32
N VAL A 2 7.74 -11.74 9.15
CA VAL A 2 8.73 -12.70 9.66
C VAL A 2 10.14 -12.42 9.14
N TYR A 3 10.29 -12.23 7.83
CA TYR A 3 11.61 -12.03 7.23
C TYR A 3 12.20 -10.66 7.51
N GLY A 4 11.37 -9.62 7.54
CA GLY A 4 11.83 -8.28 7.85
C GLY A 4 12.29 -8.14 9.29
N HIS A 5 11.46 -8.56 10.22
CA HIS A 5 11.77 -8.50 11.66
C HIS A 5 12.96 -9.39 12.02
N ARG A 6 13.15 -10.51 11.33
CA ARG A 6 14.27 -11.42 11.58
C ARG A 6 15.51 -11.06 10.79
N ARG A 7 15.51 -9.93 10.09
CA ARG A 7 16.65 -9.44 9.32
C ARG A 7 17.18 -10.49 8.32
N ASN A 8 16.24 -11.09 7.57
CA ASN A 8 16.55 -12.06 6.52
C ASN A 8 16.28 -11.45 5.14
N PRO A 9 17.28 -10.75 4.53
CA PRO A 9 17.06 -10.07 3.26
C PRO A 9 16.67 -10.99 2.11
N GLU A 10 17.23 -12.21 2.06
CA GLU A 10 16.90 -13.16 1.00
C GLU A 10 15.46 -13.64 1.11
N GLY A 11 15.03 -14.03 2.30
CA GLY A 11 13.65 -14.44 2.54
C GLY A 11 12.67 -13.31 2.32
N TYR A 12 13.05 -12.09 2.70
CA TYR A 12 12.25 -10.90 2.48
C TYR A 12 12.03 -10.67 0.98
N ALA A 13 13.11 -10.76 0.17
CA ALA A 13 13.01 -10.59 -1.28
C ALA A 13 12.18 -11.70 -1.93
N GLU A 14 12.32 -12.95 -1.47
CA GLU A 14 11.51 -14.07 -1.96
C GLU A 14 10.03 -13.88 -1.65
N ALA A 15 9.71 -13.37 -0.46
CA ALA A 15 8.33 -13.10 -0.07
C ALA A 15 7.71 -12.01 -0.95
N LEU A 16 8.45 -10.96 -1.26
CA LEU A 16 8.01 -9.91 -2.16
C LEU A 16 7.78 -10.44 -3.58
N SER A 17 8.69 -11.29 -4.07
CA SER A 17 8.56 -11.89 -5.40
C SER A 17 7.34 -12.80 -5.47
N ALA A 18 7.08 -13.57 -4.41
CA ALA A 18 5.90 -14.44 -4.34
C ALA A 18 4.61 -13.64 -4.33
N PHE A 19 4.59 -12.53 -3.58
CA PHE A 19 3.44 -11.63 -3.56
C PHE A 19 3.20 -11.00 -4.93
N ASP A 20 4.26 -10.56 -5.60
CA ASP A 20 4.17 -9.97 -6.93
C ASP A 20 3.58 -10.96 -7.94
N ALA A 21 4.04 -12.21 -7.90
CA ALA A 21 3.49 -13.26 -8.78
C ALA A 21 2.01 -13.50 -8.52
N TRP A 22 1.63 -13.57 -7.24
CA TRP A 22 0.23 -13.72 -6.86
C TRP A 22 -0.61 -12.53 -7.35
N LEU A 23 -0.09 -11.32 -7.20
CA LEU A 23 -0.77 -10.10 -7.63
C LEU A 23 -0.99 -10.09 -9.14
N GLY A 24 -0.01 -10.56 -9.91
CA GLY A 24 -0.14 -10.69 -11.36
C GLY A 24 -1.29 -11.60 -11.78
N ASP A 25 -1.54 -12.65 -11.01
CA ASP A 25 -2.67 -13.55 -11.25
C ASP A 25 -3.99 -12.99 -10.75
N PHE A 26 -3.95 -12.15 -9.73
CA PHE A 26 -5.14 -11.58 -9.10
C PHE A 26 -5.71 -10.38 -9.87
N LEU A 27 -4.85 -9.49 -10.36
CA LEU A 27 -5.28 -8.24 -11.00
C LEU A 27 -6.28 -8.42 -12.15
N PRO A 28 -6.10 -9.42 -13.05
CA PRO A 28 -7.07 -9.61 -14.13
C PRO A 28 -8.48 -9.99 -13.67
N LYS A 29 -8.63 -10.43 -12.41
CA LYS A 29 -9.91 -10.83 -11.84
C LYS A 29 -10.72 -9.65 -11.31
N LEU A 30 -10.15 -8.44 -11.30
CA LEU A 30 -10.83 -7.25 -10.81
C LEU A 30 -11.94 -6.82 -11.76
N GLY A 31 -13.07 -6.37 -11.19
CA GLY A 31 -14.16 -5.77 -11.94
C GLY A 31 -13.84 -4.32 -12.34
N GLN A 32 -14.74 -3.72 -13.10
CA GLN A 32 -14.58 -2.34 -13.61
C GLN A 32 -14.53 -1.31 -12.48
N GLU A 33 -15.22 -1.56 -11.38
CA GLU A 33 -15.34 -0.61 -10.27
C GLU A 33 -14.45 -0.95 -9.09
N ASP A 34 -13.67 -2.03 -9.20
CA ASP A 34 -12.80 -2.46 -8.11
C ASP A 34 -11.55 -1.59 -8.07
N VAL A 35 -11.17 -1.19 -6.85
CA VAL A 35 -9.95 -0.43 -6.59
C VAL A 35 -9.16 -1.19 -5.52
N VAL A 36 -7.89 -1.45 -5.80
CA VAL A 36 -6.99 -2.13 -4.87
C VAL A 36 -5.97 -1.13 -4.34
N LEU A 37 -5.86 -1.05 -3.02
CA LEU A 37 -4.81 -0.26 -2.36
C LEU A 37 -3.87 -1.22 -1.68
N ILE A 38 -2.58 -1.06 -1.93
CA ILE A 38 -1.52 -1.88 -1.34
C ILE A 38 -0.62 -0.96 -0.54
N THR A 39 -0.49 -1.25 0.74
CA THR A 39 0.34 -0.46 1.64
C THR A 39 0.90 -1.36 2.74
N ALA A 40 1.51 -0.77 3.74
CA ALA A 40 2.03 -1.48 4.91
C ALA A 40 1.77 -0.65 6.16
N ASP A 41 1.78 -1.30 7.32
CA ASP A 41 1.56 -0.64 8.60
C ASP A 41 2.81 0.12 9.08
N HIS A 42 3.99 -0.33 8.65
CA HIS A 42 5.26 0.34 8.97
C HIS A 42 6.33 -0.11 7.97
N GLY A 43 7.44 0.62 7.96
CA GLY A 43 8.59 0.25 7.17
C GLY A 43 9.46 -0.79 7.88
N CYS A 44 10.34 -1.42 7.13
CA CYS A 44 11.29 -2.37 7.66
C CYS A 44 12.46 -2.54 6.68
N ASP A 45 13.68 -2.35 7.19
CA ASP A 45 14.90 -2.64 6.42
C ASP A 45 15.50 -3.96 6.94
N PRO A 46 15.37 -5.06 6.20
CA PRO A 46 15.87 -6.36 6.67
C PRO A 46 17.39 -6.42 6.78
N CYS A 47 18.10 -5.44 6.23
CA CYS A 47 19.57 -5.35 6.33
C CYS A 47 20.04 -4.57 7.54
N TYR A 48 19.14 -3.87 8.25
CA TYR A 48 19.51 -3.10 9.42
C TYR A 48 19.71 -4.01 10.63
N GLN A 49 20.92 -4.01 11.19
CA GLN A 49 21.36 -4.98 12.18
C GLN A 49 21.11 -4.55 13.64
N ALA A 50 20.78 -3.29 13.88
CA ALA A 50 20.71 -2.74 15.23
C ALA A 50 19.52 -3.27 16.05
N THR A 51 18.45 -3.74 15.38
CA THR A 51 17.26 -4.27 16.04
C THR A 51 16.58 -5.29 15.13
N THR A 52 15.76 -6.15 15.71
CA THR A 52 14.89 -7.05 14.96
C THR A 52 13.49 -6.48 14.75
N ASP A 53 13.24 -5.28 15.28
CA ASP A 53 11.97 -4.57 15.09
C ASP A 53 11.95 -3.82 13.76
N HIS A 54 10.87 -3.09 13.49
CA HIS A 54 10.74 -2.31 12.26
C HIS A 54 11.67 -1.09 12.26
N THR A 55 11.90 -0.53 11.06
CA THR A 55 12.67 0.70 10.87
C THR A 55 11.75 1.82 10.39
N ARG A 56 12.28 3.05 10.29
CA ARG A 56 11.50 4.25 9.92
C ARG A 56 11.49 4.51 8.41
N GLU A 57 11.44 3.45 7.63
CA GLU A 57 11.34 3.58 6.19
C GLU A 57 9.94 4.05 5.80
N TYR A 58 9.83 4.75 4.67
CA TYR A 58 8.53 5.04 4.09
C TYR A 58 7.86 3.74 3.68
N VAL A 59 6.54 3.68 3.85
CA VAL A 59 5.77 2.53 3.38
C VAL A 59 5.27 2.79 1.95
N PRO A 60 5.08 1.73 1.16
CA PRO A 60 4.52 1.90 -0.17
C PRO A 60 3.04 2.26 -0.12
N LEU A 61 2.58 2.95 -1.15
CA LEU A 61 1.16 3.16 -1.39
C LEU A 61 0.92 3.00 -2.88
N LEU A 62 0.33 1.88 -3.25
CA LEU A 62 0.02 1.54 -4.63
C LEU A 62 -1.49 1.46 -4.80
N VAL A 63 -2.01 2.09 -5.84
CA VAL A 63 -3.44 2.08 -6.13
C VAL A 63 -3.63 1.54 -7.53
N LEU A 64 -4.45 0.51 -7.67
CA LEU A 64 -4.64 -0.25 -8.90
C LEU A 64 -6.12 -0.46 -9.19
N GLY A 65 -6.48 -0.49 -10.45
CA GLY A 65 -7.85 -0.77 -10.86
C GLY A 65 -8.12 -0.24 -12.26
N LYS A 66 -9.18 -0.74 -12.88
CA LYS A 66 -9.53 -0.33 -14.25
C LYS A 66 -10.02 1.12 -14.31
N ALA A 67 -10.60 1.61 -13.23
CA ALA A 67 -11.07 3.00 -13.12
C ALA A 67 -10.00 3.94 -12.58
N VAL A 68 -8.80 3.44 -12.29
CA VAL A 68 -7.70 4.23 -11.73
C VAL A 68 -6.83 4.76 -12.86
N LYS A 69 -6.55 6.05 -12.83
CA LYS A 69 -5.64 6.66 -13.80
C LYS A 69 -4.20 6.60 -13.30
N PRO A 70 -3.22 6.48 -14.21
CA PRO A 70 -1.82 6.49 -13.80
C PRO A 70 -1.40 7.88 -13.31
N GLY A 71 -0.45 7.90 -12.37
CA GLY A 71 0.09 9.14 -11.83
C GLY A 71 0.76 8.90 -10.51
N SER A 72 1.33 9.95 -9.95
CA SER A 72 1.99 9.91 -8.65
C SER A 72 1.13 10.64 -7.62
N LEU A 73 0.98 10.04 -6.44
CA LEU A 73 0.30 10.67 -5.31
C LEU A 73 1.27 11.48 -4.43
N GLY A 74 2.56 11.43 -4.74
CA GLY A 74 3.58 12.02 -3.90
C GLY A 74 3.70 11.31 -2.56
N THR A 75 4.36 11.95 -1.61
CA THR A 75 4.47 11.40 -0.26
C THR A 75 3.30 11.89 0.57
N ARG A 76 2.51 10.96 1.11
CA ARG A 76 1.38 11.30 1.99
C ARG A 76 1.88 11.45 3.41
N SER A 77 1.26 12.33 4.18
CA SER A 77 1.70 12.66 5.53
C SER A 77 1.11 11.77 6.61
N THR A 78 0.06 11.02 6.30
CA THR A 78 -0.62 10.18 7.30
C THR A 78 -1.37 9.03 6.63
N PHE A 79 -1.45 7.89 7.33
CA PHE A 79 -2.30 6.77 6.94
C PHE A 79 -3.79 7.16 6.87
N ALA A 80 -4.19 8.20 7.59
CA ALA A 80 -5.57 8.67 7.57
C ALA A 80 -6.01 9.14 6.18
N ASP A 81 -5.07 9.46 5.28
CA ASP A 81 -5.38 9.78 3.88
C ASP A 81 -6.05 8.59 3.19
N ILE A 82 -5.64 7.37 3.52
CA ILE A 82 -6.24 6.14 2.98
C ILE A 82 -7.67 6.01 3.48
N ALA A 83 -7.89 6.21 4.78
CA ALA A 83 -9.24 6.16 5.36
C ALA A 83 -10.16 7.21 4.73
N ALA A 84 -9.67 8.44 4.54
CA ALA A 84 -10.42 9.50 3.91
C ALA A 84 -10.81 9.12 2.47
N THR A 85 -9.90 8.51 1.73
CA THR A 85 -10.12 8.08 0.35
C THR A 85 -11.15 6.95 0.30
N VAL A 86 -11.01 5.95 1.17
CA VAL A 86 -11.92 4.80 1.20
C VAL A 86 -13.35 5.26 1.50
N THR A 87 -13.52 6.14 2.49
CA THR A 87 -14.85 6.63 2.84
C THR A 87 -15.46 7.45 1.71
N GLU A 88 -14.68 8.25 1.00
CA GLU A 88 -15.18 9.01 -0.15
C GLU A 88 -15.60 8.08 -1.29
N LEU A 89 -14.78 7.06 -1.60
CA LEU A 89 -15.08 6.10 -2.65
C LEU A 89 -16.34 5.27 -2.35
N LEU A 90 -16.60 4.97 -1.08
CA LEU A 90 -17.77 4.21 -0.67
C LEU A 90 -19.00 5.09 -0.41
N GLY A 91 -18.86 6.40 -0.51
CA GLY A 91 -19.96 7.32 -0.27
C GLY A 91 -20.38 7.41 1.18
N VAL A 92 -19.47 7.12 2.10
CA VAL A 92 -19.71 7.17 3.54
C VAL A 92 -19.17 8.47 4.10
N SER A 93 -19.95 9.12 5.00
CA SER A 93 -19.50 10.32 5.68
C SER A 93 -18.73 9.93 6.95
N TYR A 94 -17.47 10.36 7.03
CA TYR A 94 -16.60 10.04 8.17
C TYR A 94 -15.52 11.11 8.32
N GLU A 95 -15.40 11.65 9.52
CA GLU A 95 -14.36 12.64 9.80
C GLU A 95 -13.05 11.96 10.15
N THR A 96 -11.97 12.41 9.51
CA THR A 96 -10.64 11.87 9.71
C THR A 96 -9.63 13.01 9.52
N PRO A 97 -8.47 12.98 10.20
CA PRO A 97 -7.45 13.99 9.99
C PRO A 97 -6.76 13.89 8.63
N GLY A 98 -7.07 12.86 7.84
CA GLY A 98 -6.47 12.66 6.53
C GLY A 98 -7.14 13.47 5.43
N THR A 99 -6.49 13.51 4.28
CA THR A 99 -6.98 14.15 3.07
C THR A 99 -7.18 13.08 1.99
N SER A 100 -8.40 12.99 1.45
CA SER A 100 -8.71 12.03 0.39
C SER A 100 -7.95 12.35 -0.89
N PHE A 101 -7.48 11.30 -1.57
CA PHE A 101 -6.88 11.42 -2.90
C PHE A 101 -7.76 10.76 -3.98
N ALA A 102 -9.05 10.54 -3.70
CA ALA A 102 -9.95 9.89 -4.65
C ALA A 102 -10.00 10.62 -6.00
N LYS A 103 -10.02 11.94 -5.99
CA LYS A 103 -10.06 12.73 -7.22
C LYS A 103 -8.78 12.60 -8.06
N GLU A 104 -7.66 12.28 -7.41
CA GLU A 104 -6.37 12.14 -8.08
C GLU A 104 -6.23 10.78 -8.75
N ILE A 105 -6.96 9.77 -8.30
CA ILE A 105 -6.84 8.40 -8.82
C ILE A 105 -7.96 7.99 -9.77
N LEU A 106 -9.13 8.60 -9.69
CA LEU A 106 -10.26 8.25 -10.57
C LEU A 106 -10.12 8.89 -11.94
N LYS A 107 -10.44 8.09 -12.95
CA LYS A 107 -10.47 8.57 -14.35
C LYS A 107 -11.60 9.55 -14.60
#